data_eb4864dd4cba44748cffb278c8f83d80
#
_entry.id   eb4864dd4cba44748cffb278c8f83d80
#
_cell.length_a   1.000
_cell.length_b   1.000
_cell.length_c   1.000
_cell.angle_alpha   90.00
_cell.angle_beta   90.00
_cell.angle_gamma   90.00
#
_symmetry.space_group_name_H-M   'P 1'
#
loop_
_entity.id
_entity.type
_entity.pdbx_description
1 polymer ?
#
loop_
_entity_poly.entity_id
_entity_poly.type
_entity_poly.pdbx_seq_one_letter_code
_entity_poly.pdbx_strand_id
1 'polypeptide(L)'
;MLQIGTDTANRAIGLHPNLVGLRNIYNQGRMAVIQRTGYPNLPGLRNIFNQGRMAVIQRTGYPNLSRSHFLGTDIWSTASMSAPQGPGWLGRYLDTLPLPVDPLIGWNTNRELPRTMMARTVSVPSIPSPAQYAFSSPNGGTPEQGFARTSATRISSHVPVDRPHLAFVNASARGAFATMDRVAQVAQYAPTATYPNTGLGNALRAVAGAIVRGIGTKVFWVQTGGYDTHAQQGQGGAATGAYQSLMATIDGAITAFYTDMQNQGLLSQTTLLEFSEFGRRVGENGTQGTDHGEGGVMFAIGGGVRGGVYGTAANLNPFVGNPTLSSDRGDVRWDIDFRRVYAEILDKWLGSNSVAVLGGDYRNPALNFIA
;
A
#
# COMPACT_ATOMS: atom_id res chain seq x y z
N MET A 1 -32.08 21.04 -5.61
CA MET A 1 -31.30 20.24 -6.58
C MET A 1 -31.86 20.53 -7.98
N LEU A 2 -31.02 20.87 -8.94
CA LEU A 2 -31.40 20.97 -10.36
C LEU A 2 -31.25 19.56 -10.96
N GLN A 3 -32.34 18.83 -11.09
CA GLN A 3 -32.32 17.49 -11.65
C GLN A 3 -31.85 17.52 -13.11
N ILE A 4 -30.94 16.60 -13.45
CA ILE A 4 -30.37 16.43 -14.78
C ILE A 4 -30.58 15.01 -15.34
N GLY A 5 -31.00 14.06 -14.51
CA GLY A 5 -31.24 12.68 -14.92
C GLY A 5 -31.38 11.73 -13.76
N THR A 6 -31.21 10.44 -14.04
CA THR A 6 -31.19 9.36 -13.04
C THR A 6 -29.96 8.48 -13.27
N ASP A 7 -29.46 7.85 -12.22
CA ASP A 7 -28.40 6.83 -12.31
C ASP A 7 -28.96 5.45 -12.71
N THR A 8 -28.09 4.47 -12.84
CA THR A 8 -28.47 3.09 -13.19
C THR A 8 -29.35 2.40 -12.14
N ALA A 9 -29.44 2.96 -10.92
CA ALA A 9 -30.32 2.51 -9.86
C ALA A 9 -31.60 3.37 -9.76
N ASN A 10 -31.91 4.13 -10.80
CA ASN A 10 -33.06 5.02 -10.93
C ASN A 10 -33.14 6.13 -9.85
N ARG A 11 -32.00 6.52 -9.26
CA ARG A 11 -31.93 7.62 -8.29
C ARG A 11 -31.68 8.95 -9.01
N ALA A 12 -32.42 9.99 -8.59
CA ALA A 12 -32.28 11.31 -9.18
C ALA A 12 -30.86 11.87 -9.05
N ILE A 13 -30.29 12.27 -10.18
CA ILE A 13 -29.02 12.99 -10.26
C ILE A 13 -29.33 14.47 -10.45
N GLY A 14 -28.65 15.33 -9.72
CA GLY A 14 -28.85 16.76 -9.87
C GLY A 14 -27.62 17.59 -9.50
N LEU A 15 -27.60 18.78 -10.04
CA LEU A 15 -26.60 19.81 -9.74
C LEU A 15 -27.08 20.69 -8.56
N HIS A 16 -26.13 21.38 -7.93
CA HIS A 16 -26.47 22.41 -6.93
C HIS A 16 -27.40 23.47 -7.55
N PRO A 17 -28.40 24.02 -6.81
CA PRO A 17 -29.37 24.96 -7.33
C PRO A 17 -28.77 26.19 -8.04
N ASN A 18 -27.62 26.65 -7.61
CA ASN A 18 -26.91 27.79 -8.18
C ASN A 18 -26.16 27.50 -9.50
N LEU A 19 -26.11 26.23 -9.94
CA LEU A 19 -25.41 25.82 -11.16
C LEU A 19 -26.31 25.80 -12.39
N VAL A 20 -27.18 26.78 -12.51
CA VAL A 20 -28.14 26.90 -13.63
C VAL A 20 -27.42 26.90 -14.98
N GLY A 21 -26.30 27.61 -15.09
CA GLY A 21 -25.50 27.65 -16.33
C GLY A 21 -24.98 26.26 -16.72
N LEU A 22 -24.46 25.47 -15.76
CA LEU A 22 -23.99 24.10 -16.02
C LEU A 22 -25.15 23.16 -16.40
N ARG A 23 -26.33 23.32 -15.79
CA ARG A 23 -27.50 22.55 -16.19
C ARG A 23 -27.89 22.85 -17.64
N ASN A 24 -27.82 24.10 -18.05
CA ASN A 24 -28.12 24.51 -19.44
C ASN A 24 -27.11 23.88 -20.42
N ILE A 25 -25.83 23.85 -20.08
CA ILE A 25 -24.80 23.19 -20.87
C ILE A 25 -25.05 21.68 -20.94
N TYR A 26 -25.46 21.05 -19.84
CA TYR A 26 -25.82 19.63 -19.79
C TYR A 26 -27.02 19.34 -20.71
N ASN A 27 -28.08 20.14 -20.62
CA ASN A 27 -29.29 20.00 -21.44
C ASN A 27 -29.02 20.19 -22.94
N GLN A 28 -27.95 20.90 -23.31
CA GLN A 28 -27.49 21.03 -24.70
C GLN A 28 -26.65 19.84 -25.18
N GLY A 29 -26.48 18.80 -24.35
CA GLY A 29 -25.65 17.63 -24.67
C GLY A 29 -24.14 17.88 -24.69
N ARG A 30 -23.69 19.05 -24.17
CA ARG A 30 -22.28 19.47 -24.18
C ARG A 30 -21.57 19.22 -22.86
N MET A 31 -22.24 18.60 -21.89
CA MET A 31 -21.68 18.27 -20.59
C MET A 31 -22.14 16.86 -20.19
N ALA A 32 -21.20 16.01 -19.85
CA ALA A 32 -21.46 14.73 -19.20
C ALA A 32 -21.23 14.88 -17.69
N VAL A 33 -22.20 14.46 -16.88
CA VAL A 33 -22.02 14.32 -15.43
C VAL A 33 -21.70 12.87 -15.16
N ILE A 34 -20.44 12.61 -14.85
CA ILE A 34 -19.96 11.27 -14.58
C ILE A 34 -19.86 11.13 -13.06
N GLN A 35 -20.78 10.36 -12.47
CA GLN A 35 -20.81 10.15 -11.03
C GLN A 35 -19.78 9.11 -10.60
N ARG A 36 -19.22 9.30 -9.41
CA ARG A 36 -18.30 8.37 -8.76
C ARG A 36 -17.09 8.03 -9.62
N THR A 37 -16.69 8.92 -10.48
CA THR A 37 -15.42 8.79 -11.15
C THR A 37 -14.34 9.22 -10.17
N GLY A 38 -13.48 8.28 -9.86
CA GLY A 38 -12.11 8.62 -9.59
C GLY A 38 -11.51 9.36 -10.79
N TYR A 39 -10.32 9.84 -10.67
CA TYR A 39 -9.62 10.55 -11.74
C TYR A 39 -9.72 9.80 -13.06
N PRO A 40 -9.98 10.49 -14.20
CA PRO A 40 -10.10 9.88 -15.52
C PRO A 40 -8.85 9.07 -15.95
N ASN A 41 -7.79 9.15 -15.18
CA ASN A 41 -6.47 8.60 -15.47
C ASN A 41 -6.10 7.36 -14.65
N LEU A 42 -7.09 6.57 -14.26
CA LEU A 42 -6.90 5.26 -13.63
C LEU A 42 -7.52 4.13 -14.49
N PRO A 43 -7.22 4.05 -15.82
CA PRO A 43 -7.85 3.04 -16.67
C PRO A 43 -7.45 1.62 -16.28
N GLY A 44 -6.23 1.42 -15.79
CA GLY A 44 -5.72 0.13 -15.36
C GLY A 44 -6.42 -0.36 -14.09
N LEU A 45 -6.48 0.43 -13.04
CA LEU A 45 -7.20 0.09 -11.81
C LEU A 45 -8.69 -0.12 -12.06
N ARG A 46 -9.31 0.67 -12.95
CA ARG A 46 -10.69 0.46 -13.39
C ARG A 46 -10.88 -0.91 -14.04
N ASN A 47 -9.97 -1.33 -14.89
CA ASN A 47 -10.03 -2.66 -15.51
C ASN A 47 -9.91 -3.78 -14.48
N ILE A 48 -9.01 -3.66 -13.51
CA ILE A 48 -8.87 -4.62 -12.40
C ILE A 48 -10.16 -4.69 -11.56
N PHE A 49 -10.76 -3.53 -11.27
CA PHE A 49 -12.05 -3.46 -10.57
C PHE A 49 -13.17 -4.14 -11.37
N ASN A 50 -13.27 -3.87 -12.66
CA ASN A 50 -14.28 -4.47 -13.54
C ASN A 50 -14.11 -6.00 -13.69
N GLN A 51 -12.92 -6.52 -13.50
CA GLN A 51 -12.64 -7.95 -13.44
C GLN A 51 -13.02 -8.60 -12.09
N GLY A 52 -13.54 -7.82 -11.13
CA GLY A 52 -13.88 -8.29 -9.79
C GLY A 52 -12.64 -8.63 -8.93
N ARG A 53 -11.49 -8.05 -9.22
CA ARG A 53 -10.21 -8.30 -8.54
C ARG A 53 -9.70 -7.13 -7.72
N MET A 54 -10.52 -6.11 -7.54
CA MET A 54 -10.22 -4.96 -6.70
C MET A 54 -11.39 -4.65 -5.77
N ALA A 55 -11.14 -4.64 -4.47
CA ALA A 55 -12.04 -4.13 -3.44
C ALA A 55 -11.68 -2.67 -3.12
N VAL A 56 -12.66 -1.79 -3.17
CA VAL A 56 -12.53 -0.39 -2.75
C VAL A 56 -13.27 -0.22 -1.43
N ILE A 57 -12.54 0.07 -0.37
CA ILE A 57 -13.06 0.17 1.00
C ILE A 57 -13.13 1.66 1.35
N GLN A 58 -14.34 2.17 1.45
CA GLN A 58 -14.61 3.60 1.58
C GLN A 58 -14.64 4.05 3.04
N ARG A 59 -14.26 5.31 3.26
CA ARG A 59 -14.38 6.01 4.54
C ARG A 59 -13.68 5.24 5.68
N THR A 60 -12.48 4.77 5.42
CA THR A 60 -11.64 4.10 6.42
C THR A 60 -11.00 5.10 7.37
N GLY A 61 -10.95 4.77 8.64
CA GLY A 61 -10.36 5.63 9.67
C GLY A 61 -10.44 4.99 11.04
N TYR A 62 -10.44 5.80 12.09
CA TYR A 62 -10.54 5.37 13.49
C TYR A 62 -11.08 6.50 14.38
N PRO A 63 -11.58 6.19 15.60
CA PRO A 63 -12.08 7.21 16.52
C PRO A 63 -11.02 8.25 16.90
N ASN A 64 -11.42 9.54 16.93
CA ASN A 64 -10.52 10.66 17.23
C ASN A 64 -9.28 10.72 16.33
N LEU A 65 -9.49 10.54 15.05
CA LEU A 65 -8.46 10.45 14.03
C LEU A 65 -7.50 11.64 14.09
N SER A 66 -6.19 11.36 14.11
CA SER A 66 -5.14 12.36 14.03
C SER A 66 -4.92 12.80 12.58
N ARG A 67 -4.85 14.12 12.38
CA ARG A 67 -4.45 14.73 11.09
C ARG A 67 -2.95 15.02 11.03
N SER A 68 -2.17 14.49 11.96
CA SER A 68 -0.70 14.56 11.95
C SER A 68 -0.15 13.37 11.16
N HIS A 69 0.69 13.62 10.18
CA HIS A 69 1.43 12.56 9.48
C HIS A 69 2.18 11.64 10.46
N PHE A 70 2.85 12.21 11.45
CA PHE A 70 3.65 11.44 12.42
C PHE A 70 2.76 10.49 13.23
N LEU A 71 1.80 11.06 13.97
CA LEU A 71 0.94 10.25 14.83
C LEU A 71 -0.01 9.37 14.02
N GLY A 72 -0.55 9.87 12.91
CA GLY A 72 -1.39 9.09 12.01
C GLY A 72 -0.65 7.86 11.49
N THR A 73 0.54 8.05 10.90
CA THR A 73 1.37 6.96 10.40
C THR A 73 1.73 5.96 11.50
N ASP A 74 2.06 6.42 12.70
CA ASP A 74 2.35 5.53 13.83
C ASP A 74 1.14 4.68 14.22
N ILE A 75 -0.06 5.27 14.30
CA ILE A 75 -1.30 4.55 14.61
C ILE A 75 -1.63 3.50 13.54
N TRP A 76 -1.57 3.87 12.27
CA TRP A 76 -1.82 2.94 11.17
C TRP A 76 -0.75 1.83 11.10
N SER A 77 0.50 2.17 11.38
CA SER A 77 1.60 1.20 11.40
C SER A 77 1.48 0.18 12.53
N THR A 78 1.01 0.63 13.70
CA THR A 78 0.89 -0.25 14.87
C THR A 78 -0.51 -0.83 15.06
N ALA A 79 -1.51 -0.32 14.35
CA ALA A 79 -2.93 -0.60 14.61
C ALA A 79 -3.35 -0.26 16.07
N SER A 80 -2.63 0.64 16.74
CA SER A 80 -2.84 0.97 18.16
C SER A 80 -2.88 2.47 18.38
N MET A 81 -3.96 2.95 19.00
CA MET A 81 -4.09 4.34 19.43
C MET A 81 -3.46 4.58 20.80
N SER A 82 -3.38 3.56 21.65
CA SER A 82 -2.82 3.66 23.01
C SER A 82 -1.31 3.44 23.08
N ALA A 83 -0.75 2.73 22.11
CA ALA A 83 0.69 2.43 22.02
C ALA A 83 1.23 2.60 20.59
N PRO A 84 1.13 3.82 20.01
CA PRO A 84 1.51 4.04 18.61
C PRO A 84 3.01 3.93 18.36
N GLN A 85 3.82 3.88 19.41
CA GLN A 85 5.28 3.72 19.32
C GLN A 85 5.75 2.24 19.41
N GLY A 86 4.83 1.29 19.53
CA GLY A 86 5.13 -0.13 19.61
C GLY A 86 5.58 -0.76 18.27
N PRO A 87 5.81 -2.07 18.26
CA PRO A 87 6.06 -2.83 17.03
C PRO A 87 4.90 -2.72 16.05
N GLY A 88 5.19 -2.75 14.75
CA GLY A 88 4.19 -2.69 13.70
C GLY A 88 3.28 -3.91 13.67
N TRP A 89 2.11 -3.78 13.07
CA TRP A 89 1.16 -4.89 12.99
C TRP A 89 1.69 -6.05 12.13
N LEU A 90 2.38 -5.75 11.02
CA LEU A 90 3.06 -6.78 10.22
C LEU A 90 4.28 -7.35 10.96
N GLY A 91 5.02 -6.52 11.70
CA GLY A 91 6.11 -7.00 12.54
C GLY A 91 5.61 -8.00 13.61
N ARG A 92 4.50 -7.69 14.29
CA ARG A 92 3.87 -8.62 15.24
C ARG A 92 3.37 -9.90 14.58
N TYR A 93 2.84 -9.80 13.35
CA TYR A 93 2.52 -11.01 12.58
C TYR A 93 3.76 -11.86 12.31
N LEU A 94 4.86 -11.25 11.87
CA LEU A 94 6.12 -11.99 11.64
C LEU A 94 6.65 -12.65 12.92
N ASP A 95 6.49 -12.02 14.07
CA ASP A 95 6.86 -12.59 15.39
C ASP A 95 6.00 -13.82 15.78
N THR A 96 4.85 -14.06 15.11
CA THR A 96 4.04 -15.28 15.35
C THR A 96 4.51 -16.50 14.56
N LEU A 97 5.43 -16.32 13.62
CA LEU A 97 5.90 -17.41 12.77
C LEU A 97 6.85 -18.35 13.56
N PRO A 98 6.82 -19.65 13.27
CA PRO A 98 7.68 -20.60 13.95
C PRO A 98 9.16 -20.37 13.62
N LEU A 99 10.00 -20.47 14.65
CA LEU A 99 11.46 -20.30 14.51
C LEU A 99 12.13 -21.60 14.00
N PRO A 100 13.24 -21.51 13.27
CA PRO A 100 13.91 -20.30 12.80
C PRO A 100 13.16 -19.67 11.62
N VAL A 101 13.05 -18.34 11.61
CA VAL A 101 12.43 -17.58 10.52
C VAL A 101 13.46 -17.29 9.43
N ASP A 102 13.08 -17.46 8.18
CA ASP A 102 13.91 -17.09 7.03
C ASP A 102 14.20 -15.56 7.06
N PRO A 103 15.46 -15.12 6.91
CA PRO A 103 15.78 -13.69 6.87
C PRO A 103 15.03 -12.88 5.82
N LEU A 104 14.56 -13.51 4.74
CA LEU A 104 13.77 -12.89 3.67
C LEU A 104 12.25 -13.07 3.84
N ILE A 105 11.76 -13.51 5.00
CA ILE A 105 10.32 -13.70 5.24
C ILE A 105 9.54 -12.41 5.11
N GLY A 106 10.16 -11.26 5.43
CA GLY A 106 9.69 -9.92 5.16
C GLY A 106 10.73 -9.16 4.35
N TRP A 107 10.27 -8.25 3.49
CA TRP A 107 11.16 -7.41 2.66
C TRP A 107 10.61 -6.00 2.59
N ASN A 108 11.41 -5.04 3.02
CA ASN A 108 11.15 -3.62 2.84
C ASN A 108 11.88 -3.10 1.59
N THR A 109 11.16 -2.44 0.69
CA THR A 109 11.74 -1.84 -0.53
C THR A 109 12.27 -0.41 -0.31
N ASN A 110 12.15 0.15 0.88
CA ASN A 110 12.69 1.46 1.23
C ASN A 110 14.08 1.33 1.88
N ARG A 111 14.77 2.45 2.03
CA ARG A 111 16.04 2.49 2.75
C ARG A 111 15.86 2.29 4.25
N GLU A 112 14.84 2.92 4.82
CA GLU A 112 14.52 2.83 6.24
C GLU A 112 13.39 1.83 6.47
N LEU A 113 13.54 1.00 7.50
CA LEU A 113 12.52 0.03 7.88
C LEU A 113 11.32 0.79 8.47
N PRO A 114 10.13 0.71 7.86
CA PRO A 114 8.96 1.37 8.40
C PRO A 114 8.47 0.70 9.68
N ARG A 115 7.86 1.47 10.55
CA ARG A 115 7.30 0.94 11.81
C ARG A 115 6.36 -0.25 11.58
N THR A 116 5.58 -0.23 10.53
CA THR A 116 4.67 -1.33 10.16
C THR A 116 5.37 -2.70 10.14
N MET A 117 6.64 -2.74 9.70
CA MET A 117 7.44 -3.97 9.58
C MET A 117 8.37 -4.22 10.78
N MET A 118 8.43 -3.30 11.75
CA MET A 118 9.27 -3.48 12.95
C MET A 118 8.71 -4.61 13.82
N ALA A 119 9.47 -5.69 13.95
CA ALA A 119 9.19 -6.85 14.77
C ALA A 119 10.09 -6.84 16.04
N ARG A 120 9.79 -7.68 17.01
CA ARG A 120 10.60 -7.84 18.24
C ARG A 120 11.71 -8.87 18.07
N THR A 121 11.42 -9.93 17.34
CA THR A 121 12.28 -11.10 17.21
C THR A 121 12.77 -11.34 15.78
N VAL A 122 12.01 -10.90 14.79
CA VAL A 122 12.32 -11.08 13.38
C VAL A 122 12.99 -9.82 12.81
N SER A 123 14.15 -9.98 12.19
CA SER A 123 14.81 -8.91 11.45
C SER A 123 14.31 -8.88 10.00
N VAL A 124 13.78 -7.73 9.56
CA VAL A 124 13.33 -7.53 8.19
C VAL A 124 14.36 -6.70 7.42
N PRO A 125 14.93 -7.20 6.33
CA PRO A 125 15.90 -6.45 5.54
C PRO A 125 15.25 -5.32 4.74
N SER A 126 15.99 -4.21 4.61
CA SER A 126 15.68 -3.12 3.70
C SER A 126 16.50 -3.29 2.42
N ILE A 127 15.83 -3.60 1.32
CA ILE A 127 16.47 -3.89 0.02
C ILE A 127 15.81 -3.03 -1.06
N PRO A 128 16.18 -1.74 -1.18
CA PRO A 128 15.60 -0.83 -2.15
C PRO A 128 15.91 -1.22 -3.60
N SER A 129 17.07 -1.82 -3.82
CA SER A 129 17.52 -2.27 -5.13
C SER A 129 18.19 -3.63 -5.04
N PRO A 130 17.58 -4.70 -5.55
CA PRO A 130 18.20 -6.02 -5.58
C PRO A 130 19.57 -6.03 -6.26
N ALA A 131 19.75 -5.23 -7.32
CA ALA A 131 21.02 -5.14 -8.04
C ALA A 131 22.16 -4.53 -7.21
N GLN A 132 21.84 -3.73 -6.20
CA GLN A 132 22.82 -3.10 -5.30
C GLN A 132 22.98 -3.86 -3.98
N TYR A 133 22.16 -4.88 -3.73
CA TYR A 133 22.25 -5.70 -2.53
C TYR A 133 23.29 -6.82 -2.73
N ALA A 134 24.55 -6.42 -2.74
CA ALA A 134 25.68 -7.28 -3.07
C ALA A 134 26.79 -7.12 -2.04
N PHE A 135 27.67 -8.11 -2.00
CA PHE A 135 28.89 -8.03 -1.21
C PHE A 135 29.76 -6.87 -1.73
N SER A 136 30.24 -6.03 -0.83
CA SER A 136 31.16 -4.94 -1.14
C SER A 136 32.42 -5.07 -0.27
N SER A 137 33.57 -4.98 -0.90
CA SER A 137 34.87 -4.87 -0.22
C SER A 137 35.37 -3.43 -0.33
N PRO A 138 35.93 -2.84 0.74
CA PRO A 138 36.47 -1.49 0.69
C PRO A 138 37.66 -1.34 -0.23
N ASN A 139 38.32 -2.45 -0.62
CA ASN A 139 39.60 -2.47 -1.31
C ASN A 139 39.47 -2.92 -2.76
N GLY A 140 38.45 -2.50 -3.54
CA GLY A 140 38.73 -2.91 -4.82
C GLY A 140 37.72 -3.03 -5.91
N GLY A 141 38.23 -3.22 -7.08
CA GLY A 141 37.55 -3.56 -8.32
C GLY A 141 36.94 -4.97 -8.30
N THR A 142 36.40 -5.40 -9.44
CA THR A 142 35.66 -6.67 -9.54
C THR A 142 36.45 -7.92 -9.14
N PRO A 143 37.75 -8.09 -9.51
CA PRO A 143 38.50 -9.28 -9.11
C PRO A 143 38.73 -9.36 -7.60
N GLU A 144 39.10 -8.23 -6.97
CA GLU A 144 39.38 -8.15 -5.52
C GLU A 144 38.13 -8.40 -4.70
N GLN A 145 36.98 -7.94 -5.15
CA GLN A 145 35.70 -8.24 -4.51
C GLN A 145 35.37 -9.74 -4.53
N GLY A 146 35.63 -10.41 -5.65
CA GLY A 146 35.48 -11.85 -5.79
C GLY A 146 36.35 -12.63 -4.82
N PHE A 147 37.65 -12.26 -4.70
CA PHE A 147 38.58 -12.87 -3.76
C PHE A 147 38.17 -12.60 -2.30
N ALA A 148 37.77 -11.35 -1.98
CA ALA A 148 37.32 -11.00 -0.65
C ALA A 148 36.06 -11.76 -0.26
N ARG A 149 35.08 -11.88 -1.17
CA ARG A 149 33.87 -12.68 -0.97
C ARG A 149 34.20 -14.16 -0.72
N THR A 150 35.05 -14.75 -1.53
CA THR A 150 35.47 -16.14 -1.41
C THR A 150 36.17 -16.38 -0.06
N SER A 151 37.08 -15.48 0.32
CA SER A 151 37.79 -15.55 1.60
C SER A 151 36.83 -15.43 2.79
N ALA A 152 35.90 -14.45 2.74
CA ALA A 152 34.90 -14.27 3.79
C ALA A 152 33.97 -15.48 3.91
N THR A 153 33.56 -16.09 2.80
CA THR A 153 32.78 -17.33 2.79
C THR A 153 33.55 -18.48 3.41
N ARG A 154 34.81 -18.64 3.07
CA ARG A 154 35.66 -19.68 3.63
C ARG A 154 35.91 -19.51 5.14
N ILE A 155 36.19 -18.31 5.60
CA ILE A 155 36.35 -18.01 7.03
C ILE A 155 35.04 -18.26 7.78
N SER A 156 33.92 -17.80 7.28
CA SER A 156 32.62 -17.98 7.93
C SER A 156 32.12 -19.44 7.93
N SER A 157 32.66 -20.31 7.07
CA SER A 157 32.32 -21.73 7.04
C SER A 157 32.89 -22.49 8.24
N HIS A 158 33.91 -21.95 8.92
CA HIS A 158 34.46 -22.54 10.12
C HIS A 158 33.50 -22.37 11.30
N VAL A 159 33.18 -23.48 11.99
CA VAL A 159 32.28 -23.49 13.14
C VAL A 159 33.03 -23.90 14.39
N PRO A 160 33.63 -22.96 15.14
CA PRO A 160 34.35 -23.29 16.35
C PRO A 160 33.40 -23.73 17.47
N VAL A 161 33.67 -24.88 18.07
CA VAL A 161 32.82 -25.45 19.14
C VAL A 161 33.08 -24.83 20.52
N ASP A 162 34.25 -24.24 20.69
CA ASP A 162 34.75 -23.65 21.95
C ASP A 162 34.58 -22.10 22.00
N ARG A 163 34.07 -21.48 20.95
CA ARG A 163 33.96 -20.02 20.81
C ARG A 163 32.55 -19.62 20.33
N PRO A 164 31.55 -19.61 21.22
CA PRO A 164 30.15 -19.40 20.83
C PRO A 164 29.88 -18.04 20.12
N HIS A 165 30.58 -16.98 20.53
CA HIS A 165 30.45 -15.68 19.86
C HIS A 165 30.98 -15.69 18.41
N LEU A 166 32.13 -16.38 18.18
CA LEU A 166 32.69 -16.52 16.84
C LEU A 166 31.81 -17.43 15.97
N ALA A 167 31.27 -18.50 16.55
CA ALA A 167 30.30 -19.37 15.89
C ALA A 167 29.06 -18.58 15.43
N PHE A 168 28.54 -17.71 16.32
CA PHE A 168 27.42 -16.83 16.00
C PHE A 168 27.77 -15.85 14.87
N VAL A 169 28.91 -15.16 14.90
CA VAL A 169 29.34 -14.23 13.85
C VAL A 169 29.48 -14.97 12.52
N ASN A 170 30.09 -16.13 12.50
CA ASN A 170 30.26 -16.94 11.30
C ASN A 170 28.89 -17.42 10.74
N ALA A 171 27.96 -17.83 11.60
CA ALA A 171 26.62 -18.21 11.19
C ALA A 171 25.86 -17.03 10.58
N SER A 172 25.93 -15.83 11.20
CA SER A 172 25.33 -14.61 10.70
C SER A 172 25.92 -14.21 9.33
N ALA A 173 27.24 -14.32 9.15
CA ALA A 173 27.88 -14.04 7.87
C ALA A 173 27.40 -15.00 6.77
N ARG A 174 27.31 -16.31 7.06
CA ARG A 174 26.75 -17.28 6.10
C ARG A 174 25.32 -16.97 5.72
N GLY A 175 24.49 -16.64 6.71
CA GLY A 175 23.09 -16.22 6.47
C GLY A 175 23.00 -15.00 5.57
N ALA A 176 23.82 -13.98 5.84
CA ALA A 176 23.88 -12.76 5.02
C ALA A 176 24.32 -13.09 3.58
N PHE A 177 25.33 -13.94 3.40
CA PHE A 177 25.78 -14.34 2.08
C PHE A 177 24.70 -15.11 1.29
N ALA A 178 24.03 -16.07 1.92
CA ALA A 178 22.93 -16.80 1.31
C ALA A 178 21.77 -15.87 0.93
N THR A 179 21.49 -14.87 1.75
CA THR A 179 20.49 -13.84 1.46
C THR A 179 20.88 -13.01 0.23
N MET A 180 22.13 -12.55 0.15
CA MET A 180 22.63 -11.80 -1.02
C MET A 180 22.53 -12.63 -2.31
N ASP A 181 22.88 -13.91 -2.27
CA ASP A 181 22.84 -14.78 -3.44
C ASP A 181 21.39 -15.00 -3.95
N ARG A 182 20.42 -15.10 -3.04
CA ARG A 182 18.99 -15.18 -3.39
C ARG A 182 18.48 -13.86 -3.96
N VAL A 183 18.84 -12.73 -3.37
CA VAL A 183 18.44 -11.40 -3.84
C VAL A 183 19.05 -11.08 -5.22
N ALA A 184 20.29 -11.55 -5.48
CA ALA A 184 20.93 -11.40 -6.78
C ALA A 184 20.11 -12.04 -7.93
N GLN A 185 19.40 -13.13 -7.66
CA GLN A 185 18.50 -13.75 -8.65
C GLN A 185 17.30 -12.86 -8.98
N VAL A 186 16.83 -12.07 -8.02
CA VAL A 186 15.74 -11.09 -8.25
C VAL A 186 16.20 -9.98 -9.19
N ALA A 187 17.45 -9.53 -9.08
CA ALA A 187 18.02 -8.53 -9.97
C ALA A 187 18.02 -8.93 -11.46
N GLN A 188 18.02 -10.24 -11.74
CA GLN A 188 18.01 -10.81 -13.09
C GLN A 188 16.59 -11.10 -13.60
N TYR A 189 15.56 -10.70 -12.86
CA TYR A 189 14.19 -10.93 -13.28
C TYR A 189 13.81 -10.06 -14.48
N ALA A 190 13.32 -10.69 -15.54
CA ALA A 190 12.74 -10.04 -16.70
C ALA A 190 11.20 -10.08 -16.57
N PRO A 191 10.53 -8.95 -16.34
CA PRO A 191 9.09 -8.92 -16.16
C PRO A 191 8.35 -9.15 -17.48
N THR A 192 7.13 -9.68 -17.39
CA THR A 192 6.23 -9.88 -18.53
C THR A 192 5.32 -8.69 -18.79
N ALA A 193 5.40 -7.66 -17.97
CA ALA A 193 4.70 -6.40 -18.12
C ALA A 193 5.67 -5.23 -18.09
N THR A 194 5.29 -4.10 -18.70
CA THR A 194 6.10 -2.90 -18.72
C THR A 194 5.82 -2.06 -17.47
N TYR A 195 6.77 -2.02 -16.56
CA TYR A 195 6.70 -1.14 -15.38
C TYR A 195 7.13 0.29 -15.73
N PRO A 196 6.41 1.30 -15.22
CA PRO A 196 6.87 2.68 -15.38
C PRO A 196 8.20 2.89 -14.64
N ASN A 197 9.06 3.72 -15.21
CA ASN A 197 10.36 4.06 -14.60
C ASN A 197 10.17 5.11 -13.49
N THR A 198 9.52 4.70 -12.41
CA THR A 198 9.26 5.47 -11.20
C THR A 198 9.73 4.69 -9.99
N GLY A 199 9.88 5.35 -8.84
CA GLY A 199 10.24 4.67 -7.59
C GLY A 199 9.28 3.52 -7.27
N LEU A 200 7.97 3.77 -7.37
CA LEU A 200 6.92 2.75 -7.16
C LEU A 200 6.99 1.62 -8.19
N GLY A 201 7.16 1.95 -9.47
CA GLY A 201 7.27 0.95 -10.53
C GLY A 201 8.47 0.04 -10.34
N ASN A 202 9.63 0.60 -10.01
CA ASN A 202 10.85 -0.16 -9.75
C ASN A 202 10.73 -1.04 -8.50
N ALA A 203 10.10 -0.54 -7.43
CA ALA A 203 9.85 -1.31 -6.21
C ALA A 203 8.91 -2.50 -6.47
N LEU A 204 7.78 -2.28 -7.16
CA LEU A 204 6.85 -3.35 -7.50
C LEU A 204 7.45 -4.37 -8.48
N ARG A 205 8.33 -3.95 -9.39
CA ARG A 205 9.09 -4.87 -10.25
C ARG A 205 10.02 -5.77 -9.43
N ALA A 206 10.69 -5.22 -8.41
CA ALA A 206 11.53 -6.01 -7.50
C ALA A 206 10.70 -7.00 -6.69
N VAL A 207 9.53 -6.60 -6.19
CA VAL A 207 8.57 -7.49 -5.52
C VAL A 207 8.12 -8.62 -6.45
N ALA A 208 7.73 -8.30 -7.69
CA ALA A 208 7.35 -9.31 -8.69
C ALA A 208 8.49 -10.30 -8.94
N GLY A 209 9.71 -9.82 -9.11
CA GLY A 209 10.88 -10.67 -9.27
C GLY A 209 11.12 -11.59 -8.07
N ALA A 210 10.93 -11.11 -6.85
CA ALA A 210 11.04 -11.89 -5.63
C ALA A 210 9.99 -13.00 -5.54
N ILE A 211 8.75 -12.69 -5.91
CA ILE A 211 7.64 -13.66 -5.96
C ILE A 211 7.91 -14.73 -7.02
N VAL A 212 8.24 -14.33 -8.24
CA VAL A 212 8.49 -15.25 -9.36
C VAL A 212 9.70 -16.14 -9.13
N ARG A 213 10.75 -15.62 -8.48
CA ARG A 213 11.93 -16.41 -8.11
C ARG A 213 11.72 -17.30 -6.87
N GLY A 214 10.55 -17.20 -6.23
CA GLY A 214 10.20 -18.07 -5.10
C GLY A 214 11.14 -17.92 -3.90
N ILE A 215 11.58 -16.67 -3.60
CA ILE A 215 12.53 -16.46 -2.51
C ILE A 215 11.92 -16.62 -1.10
N GLY A 216 10.64 -16.97 -0.99
CA GLY A 216 9.96 -17.30 0.26
C GLY A 216 9.46 -16.12 1.06
N THR A 217 9.53 -14.89 0.55
CA THR A 217 9.01 -13.71 1.22
C THR A 217 7.48 -13.75 1.28
N LYS A 218 6.93 -13.60 2.49
CA LYS A 218 5.48 -13.55 2.73
C LYS A 218 4.93 -12.14 2.73
N VAL A 219 5.72 -11.17 3.17
CA VAL A 219 5.26 -9.79 3.32
C VAL A 219 6.28 -8.84 2.71
N PHE A 220 5.80 -8.00 1.79
CA PHE A 220 6.56 -6.91 1.20
C PHE A 220 5.99 -5.57 1.65
N TRP A 221 6.86 -4.62 1.91
CA TRP A 221 6.49 -3.23 2.12
C TRP A 221 6.99 -2.38 0.96
N VAL A 222 6.06 -1.64 0.37
CA VAL A 222 6.34 -0.68 -0.70
C VAL A 222 5.70 0.65 -0.30
N GLN A 223 6.40 1.75 -0.50
CA GLN A 223 5.91 3.07 -0.14
C GLN A 223 6.10 4.04 -1.30
N THR A 224 5.14 4.91 -1.49
CA THR A 224 5.20 6.07 -2.37
C THR A 224 4.75 7.31 -1.61
N GLY A 225 5.06 8.50 -2.10
CA GLY A 225 4.76 9.76 -1.41
C GLY A 225 4.42 10.87 -2.38
N GLY A 226 4.29 12.10 -1.83
CA GLY A 226 3.96 13.29 -2.60
C GLY A 226 2.47 13.61 -2.65
N TYR A 227 1.63 12.87 -1.92
CA TYR A 227 0.16 13.04 -1.93
C TYR A 227 -0.33 14.13 -0.98
N ASP A 228 0.56 14.74 -0.21
CA ASP A 228 0.25 15.86 0.68
C ASP A 228 0.17 17.19 -0.10
N THR A 229 -0.84 17.29 -0.95
CA THR A 229 -1.02 18.35 -1.93
C THR A 229 -1.82 19.53 -1.36
N HIS A 230 -1.21 20.28 -0.44
CA HIS A 230 -1.81 21.48 0.15
C HIS A 230 -1.92 22.68 -0.80
N ALA A 231 -1.14 22.68 -1.89
CA ALA A 231 -1.14 23.77 -2.85
C ALA A 231 -1.18 23.23 -4.28
N GLN A 232 -1.86 24.00 -5.16
CA GLN A 232 -1.83 23.77 -6.59
C GLN A 232 -2.13 22.33 -7.04
N GLN A 233 -2.97 21.63 -6.28
CA GLN A 233 -3.30 20.21 -6.49
C GLN A 233 -3.87 19.95 -7.87
N GLY A 234 -4.76 20.84 -8.35
CA GLY A 234 -5.40 20.77 -9.65
C GLY A 234 -4.78 21.67 -10.72
N GLN A 235 -3.63 22.31 -10.45
CA GLN A 235 -3.01 23.23 -11.40
C GLN A 235 -2.64 22.49 -12.70
N GLY A 236 -3.04 23.06 -13.84
CA GLY A 236 -2.93 22.42 -15.14
C GLY A 236 -4.16 21.60 -15.54
N GLY A 237 -5.19 21.57 -14.68
CA GLY A 237 -6.44 20.85 -14.91
C GLY A 237 -6.41 19.38 -14.49
N ALA A 238 -7.58 18.76 -14.45
CA ALA A 238 -7.75 17.37 -14.00
C ALA A 238 -7.00 16.34 -14.86
N ALA A 239 -6.60 16.70 -16.08
CA ALA A 239 -5.90 15.81 -17.00
C ALA A 239 -4.37 15.94 -16.96
N THR A 240 -3.82 17.03 -16.41
CA THR A 240 -2.38 17.33 -16.51
C THR A 240 -1.76 17.86 -15.22
N GLY A 241 -2.54 18.01 -14.14
CA GLY A 241 -2.08 18.56 -12.87
C GLY A 241 -1.16 17.61 -12.09
N ALA A 242 -0.52 18.14 -11.04
CA ALA A 242 0.40 17.39 -10.19
C ALA A 242 -0.25 16.13 -9.58
N TYR A 243 -1.47 16.27 -9.07
CA TYR A 243 -2.21 15.13 -8.49
C TYR A 243 -2.55 14.06 -9.54
N GLN A 244 -2.85 14.48 -10.77
CA GLN A 244 -3.06 13.56 -11.88
C GLN A 244 -1.81 12.70 -12.15
N SER A 245 -0.63 13.30 -12.11
CA SER A 245 0.63 12.57 -12.32
C SER A 245 0.89 11.53 -11.22
N LEU A 246 0.52 11.86 -9.97
CA LEU A 246 0.58 10.91 -8.85
C LEU A 246 -0.38 9.73 -9.07
N MET A 247 -1.61 9.99 -9.48
CA MET A 247 -2.60 8.95 -9.78
C MET A 247 -2.15 8.07 -10.96
N ALA A 248 -1.61 8.66 -12.02
CA ALA A 248 -1.07 7.91 -13.15
C ALA A 248 0.12 7.02 -12.76
N THR A 249 0.94 7.46 -11.80
CA THR A 249 2.04 6.67 -11.24
C THR A 249 1.53 5.45 -10.49
N ILE A 250 0.50 5.61 -9.65
CA ILE A 250 -0.15 4.48 -8.95
C ILE A 250 -0.76 3.52 -9.97
N ASP A 251 -1.57 4.03 -10.87
CA ASP A 251 -2.28 3.22 -11.87
C ASP A 251 -1.32 2.38 -12.70
N GLY A 252 -0.31 3.03 -13.29
CA GLY A 252 0.66 2.37 -14.14
C GLY A 252 1.48 1.31 -13.40
N ALA A 253 1.95 1.60 -12.19
CA ALA A 253 2.78 0.69 -11.42
C ALA A 253 2.00 -0.53 -10.91
N ILE A 254 0.79 -0.31 -10.35
CA ILE A 254 -0.05 -1.40 -9.84
C ILE A 254 -0.60 -2.25 -10.99
N THR A 255 -1.00 -1.63 -12.10
CA THR A 255 -1.47 -2.37 -13.28
C THR A 255 -0.37 -3.25 -13.87
N ALA A 256 0.86 -2.74 -13.96
CA ALA A 256 2.00 -3.53 -14.43
C ALA A 256 2.24 -4.73 -13.49
N PHE A 257 2.22 -4.52 -12.18
CA PHE A 257 2.39 -5.58 -11.20
C PHE A 257 1.28 -6.64 -11.29
N TYR A 258 0.02 -6.20 -11.34
CA TYR A 258 -1.13 -7.09 -11.51
C TYR A 258 -1.01 -7.95 -12.77
N THR A 259 -0.72 -7.31 -13.91
CA THR A 259 -0.57 -7.98 -15.21
C THR A 259 0.58 -8.98 -15.18
N ASP A 260 1.71 -8.61 -14.58
CA ASP A 260 2.87 -9.48 -14.44
C ASP A 260 2.55 -10.72 -13.61
N MET A 261 1.92 -10.54 -12.44
CA MET A 261 1.47 -11.67 -11.60
C MET A 261 0.44 -12.55 -12.30
N GLN A 262 -0.45 -11.96 -13.09
CA GLN A 262 -1.41 -12.71 -13.89
C GLN A 262 -0.73 -13.54 -14.98
N ASN A 263 0.19 -12.95 -15.73
CA ASN A 263 0.94 -13.62 -16.80
C ASN A 263 1.81 -14.77 -16.26
N GLN A 264 2.33 -14.61 -15.04
CA GLN A 264 3.13 -15.63 -14.35
C GLN A 264 2.26 -16.73 -13.68
N GLY A 265 0.94 -16.59 -13.69
CA GLY A 265 0.02 -17.53 -13.00
C GLY A 265 0.07 -17.45 -11.48
N LEU A 266 0.62 -16.37 -10.91
CA LEU A 266 0.85 -16.17 -9.47
C LEU A 266 -0.13 -15.22 -8.81
N LEU A 267 -1.10 -14.70 -9.56
CA LEU A 267 -2.07 -13.74 -9.03
C LEU A 267 -2.89 -14.30 -7.87
N SER A 268 -3.24 -15.59 -7.91
CA SER A 268 -3.99 -16.26 -6.83
C SER A 268 -3.24 -16.33 -5.50
N GLN A 269 -1.93 -16.18 -5.53
CA GLN A 269 -1.05 -16.19 -4.36
C GLN A 269 -0.58 -14.78 -3.96
N THR A 270 -1.14 -13.74 -4.59
CA THR A 270 -0.71 -12.37 -4.41
C THR A 270 -1.88 -11.48 -4.03
N THR A 271 -1.72 -10.72 -2.96
CA THR A 271 -2.65 -9.66 -2.56
C THR A 271 -1.86 -8.40 -2.21
N LEU A 272 -2.24 -7.29 -2.84
CA LEU A 272 -1.75 -5.95 -2.56
C LEU A 272 -2.82 -5.23 -1.73
N LEU A 273 -2.41 -4.66 -0.60
CA LEU A 273 -3.24 -3.77 0.22
C LEU A 273 -2.62 -2.38 0.21
N GLU A 274 -3.40 -1.39 -0.19
CA GLU A 274 -3.03 0.02 -0.18
C GLU A 274 -3.77 0.75 0.93
N PHE A 275 -3.07 1.65 1.63
CA PHE A 275 -3.65 2.54 2.63
C PHE A 275 -2.80 3.80 2.84
N SER A 276 -3.43 4.82 3.40
CA SER A 276 -2.80 6.06 3.85
C SER A 276 -3.28 6.41 5.26
N GLU A 277 -2.55 7.28 5.93
CA GLU A 277 -2.77 7.62 7.36
C GLU A 277 -4.01 8.47 7.63
N PHE A 278 -4.58 9.13 6.62
CA PHE A 278 -5.84 9.87 6.67
C PHE A 278 -6.35 10.23 5.26
N GLY A 279 -7.60 10.71 5.17
CA GLY A 279 -8.17 11.27 3.96
C GLY A 279 -7.87 12.77 3.79
N ARG A 280 -8.48 13.35 2.76
CA ARG A 280 -8.38 14.80 2.48
C ARG A 280 -9.75 15.45 2.64
N ARG A 281 -9.78 16.76 2.98
CA ARG A 281 -11.02 17.53 3.04
C ARG A 281 -11.66 17.65 1.67
N VAL A 282 -12.98 17.78 1.67
CA VAL A 282 -13.77 17.94 0.43
C VAL A 282 -13.54 19.32 -0.18
N GLY A 283 -13.41 20.36 0.66
CA GLY A 283 -13.22 21.73 0.22
C GLY A 283 -11.78 22.03 -0.20
N GLU A 284 -11.65 22.81 -1.27
CA GLU A 284 -10.38 23.42 -1.67
C GLU A 284 -9.96 24.47 -0.61
N ASN A 285 -8.68 24.50 -0.28
CA ASN A 285 -8.10 25.50 0.62
C ASN A 285 -7.65 26.76 -0.13
N GLY A 286 -7.17 27.77 0.60
CA GLY A 286 -6.76 29.06 0.02
C GLY A 286 -5.55 28.99 -0.92
N THR A 287 -4.85 27.87 -1.01
CA THR A 287 -3.67 27.66 -1.86
C THR A 287 -3.95 26.69 -3.02
N GLN A 288 -5.23 26.45 -3.34
CA GLN A 288 -5.67 25.58 -4.43
C GLN A 288 -5.26 24.11 -4.25
N GLY A 289 -5.28 23.65 -3.02
CA GLY A 289 -5.07 22.26 -2.63
C GLY A 289 -6.15 21.80 -1.66
N THR A 290 -5.86 20.74 -0.92
CA THR A 290 -6.75 20.24 0.13
C THR A 290 -5.98 20.04 1.42
N ASP A 291 -6.63 20.28 2.55
CA ASP A 291 -6.05 20.01 3.87
C ASP A 291 -6.29 18.57 4.29
N HIS A 292 -5.59 18.14 5.36
CA HIS A 292 -5.80 16.84 5.98
C HIS A 292 -7.24 16.69 6.47
N GLY A 293 -7.87 15.60 6.10
CA GLY A 293 -9.22 15.20 6.49
C GLY A 293 -9.26 13.99 7.42
N GLU A 294 -10.39 13.31 7.45
CA GLU A 294 -10.60 12.13 8.30
C GLU A 294 -10.62 10.84 7.45
N GLY A 295 -11.82 10.40 7.06
CA GLY A 295 -12.02 9.15 6.34
C GLY A 295 -11.30 9.11 4.99
N GLY A 296 -10.44 8.11 4.84
CA GLY A 296 -9.72 7.82 3.62
C GLY A 296 -10.37 6.68 2.81
N VAL A 297 -9.63 6.20 1.83
CA VAL A 297 -9.96 5.03 1.03
C VAL A 297 -8.81 4.05 1.14
N MET A 298 -9.14 2.77 1.30
CA MET A 298 -8.19 1.67 1.12
C MET A 298 -8.61 0.85 -0.08
N PHE A 299 -7.67 0.19 -0.72
CA PHE A 299 -8.02 -0.84 -1.70
C PHE A 299 -7.14 -2.08 -1.58
N ALA A 300 -7.78 -3.22 -1.82
CA ALA A 300 -7.11 -4.51 -1.94
C ALA A 300 -7.24 -5.02 -3.37
N ILE A 301 -6.16 -5.59 -3.91
CA ILE A 301 -6.06 -6.07 -5.28
C ILE A 301 -5.38 -7.44 -5.27
N GLY A 302 -5.95 -8.42 -5.97
CA GLY A 302 -5.30 -9.72 -6.11
C GLY A 302 -6.25 -10.88 -6.39
N GLY A 303 -5.70 -12.06 -6.47
CA GLY A 303 -6.47 -13.26 -6.81
C GLY A 303 -7.44 -13.73 -5.72
N GLY A 304 -7.10 -13.49 -4.45
CA GLY A 304 -7.96 -13.79 -3.31
C GLY A 304 -8.98 -12.71 -2.97
N VAL A 305 -9.00 -11.59 -3.73
CA VAL A 305 -9.88 -10.46 -3.46
C VAL A 305 -11.24 -10.66 -4.13
N ARG A 306 -12.31 -10.47 -3.36
CA ARG A 306 -13.67 -10.29 -3.88
C ARG A 306 -13.85 -8.82 -4.22
N GLY A 307 -13.81 -8.50 -5.51
CA GLY A 307 -13.94 -7.14 -5.98
C GLY A 307 -15.30 -6.53 -5.66
N GLY A 308 -15.33 -5.22 -5.48
CA GLY A 308 -16.53 -4.46 -5.17
C GLY A 308 -16.25 -3.21 -4.36
N VAL A 309 -17.30 -2.54 -3.95
CA VAL A 309 -17.25 -1.37 -3.08
C VAL A 309 -17.77 -1.75 -1.70
N TYR A 310 -16.96 -1.52 -0.68
CA TYR A 310 -17.23 -1.84 0.72
C TYR A 310 -17.39 -0.55 1.53
N GLY A 311 -18.32 -0.58 2.50
CA GLY A 311 -18.70 0.63 3.25
C GLY A 311 -19.71 1.50 2.52
N THR A 312 -19.98 2.66 3.09
CA THR A 312 -20.97 3.60 2.59
C THR A 312 -20.30 4.80 1.91
N ALA A 313 -20.82 5.22 0.77
CA ALA A 313 -20.30 6.39 0.08
C ALA A 313 -20.54 7.66 0.91
N ALA A 314 -19.57 8.58 0.90
CA ALA A 314 -19.78 9.91 1.44
C ALA A 314 -20.75 10.70 0.52
N ASN A 315 -21.66 11.44 1.15
CA ASN A 315 -22.38 12.51 0.47
C ASN A 315 -21.50 13.76 0.55
N LEU A 316 -20.95 14.18 -0.56
CA LEU A 316 -20.02 15.33 -0.62
C LEU A 316 -20.72 16.69 -0.68
N ASN A 317 -22.06 16.72 -0.59
CA ASN A 317 -22.81 17.98 -0.57
C ASN A 317 -22.69 18.62 0.83
N PRO A 318 -22.08 19.81 0.95
CA PRO A 318 -21.87 20.48 2.24
C PRO A 318 -23.17 21.17 2.70
N PHE A 319 -24.10 20.42 3.26
CA PHE A 319 -25.31 20.96 3.88
C PHE A 319 -25.33 20.68 5.40
N VAL A 320 -26.06 21.50 6.13
CA VAL A 320 -26.26 21.30 7.56
C VAL A 320 -26.94 19.98 7.82
N GLY A 321 -26.38 19.18 8.74
CA GLY A 321 -26.92 17.87 9.07
C GLY A 321 -26.49 16.73 8.15
N ASN A 322 -25.52 16.94 7.24
CA ASN A 322 -24.95 15.84 6.46
C ASN A 322 -24.21 14.85 7.36
N PRO A 323 -24.71 13.61 7.56
CA PRO A 323 -24.13 12.66 8.51
C PRO A 323 -22.78 12.09 8.05
N THR A 324 -22.42 12.27 6.78
CA THR A 324 -21.18 11.75 6.20
C THR A 324 -20.04 12.78 6.19
N LEU A 325 -20.31 14.04 6.56
CA LEU A 325 -19.32 15.09 6.70
C LEU A 325 -19.30 15.62 8.14
N SER A 326 -18.16 16.08 8.61
CA SER A 326 -18.09 16.86 9.83
C SER A 326 -18.64 18.28 9.58
N SER A 327 -19.37 18.86 10.57
CA SER A 327 -20.18 20.06 10.40
C SER A 327 -19.37 21.32 10.14
N ASP A 328 -18.13 21.38 10.61
CA ASP A 328 -17.33 22.61 10.72
C ASP A 328 -16.20 22.70 9.69
N ARG A 329 -15.80 21.61 9.07
CA ARG A 329 -14.61 21.60 8.18
C ARG A 329 -14.77 20.82 6.87
N GLY A 330 -15.92 20.17 6.63
CA GLY A 330 -16.15 19.37 5.43
C GLY A 330 -15.29 18.10 5.36
N ASP A 331 -14.83 17.58 6.50
CA ASP A 331 -14.10 16.32 6.56
C ASP A 331 -15.05 15.15 6.27
N VAL A 332 -14.64 14.20 5.46
CA VAL A 332 -15.36 12.95 5.30
C VAL A 332 -15.25 12.15 6.58
N ARG A 333 -16.38 11.91 7.27
CA ARG A 333 -16.38 11.07 8.47
C ARG A 333 -16.01 9.64 8.12
N TRP A 334 -15.15 9.05 8.93
CA TRP A 334 -14.86 7.63 8.81
C TRP A 334 -16.11 6.77 9.15
N ASP A 335 -16.18 5.57 8.59
CA ASP A 335 -17.26 4.61 8.74
C ASP A 335 -16.71 3.23 9.06
N ILE A 336 -15.65 2.85 8.39
CA ILE A 336 -14.96 1.57 8.58
C ILE A 336 -13.68 1.80 9.39
N ASP A 337 -13.59 1.19 10.55
CA ASP A 337 -12.34 1.11 11.30
C ASP A 337 -11.31 0.32 10.46
N PHE A 338 -10.17 0.93 10.15
CA PHE A 338 -9.15 0.34 9.29
C PHE A 338 -8.62 -0.99 9.84
N ARG A 339 -8.68 -1.20 11.16
CA ARG A 339 -8.26 -2.46 11.80
C ARG A 339 -9.16 -3.64 11.43
N ARG A 340 -10.37 -3.41 10.97
CA ARG A 340 -11.22 -4.46 10.39
C ARG A 340 -10.65 -4.99 9.09
N VAL A 341 -10.06 -4.11 8.28
CA VAL A 341 -9.36 -4.49 7.05
C VAL A 341 -8.13 -5.34 7.37
N TYR A 342 -7.34 -4.89 8.36
CA TYR A 342 -6.16 -5.63 8.81
C TYR A 342 -6.54 -7.00 9.41
N ALA A 343 -7.62 -7.05 10.20
CA ALA A 343 -8.10 -8.30 10.77
C ALA A 343 -8.46 -9.32 9.67
N GLU A 344 -9.15 -8.88 8.62
CA GLU A 344 -9.52 -9.78 7.53
C GLU A 344 -8.31 -10.26 6.72
N ILE A 345 -7.31 -9.40 6.48
CA ILE A 345 -6.04 -9.80 5.86
C ILE A 345 -5.29 -10.82 6.74
N LEU A 346 -5.22 -10.58 8.06
CA LEU A 346 -4.54 -11.48 8.98
C LEU A 346 -5.21 -12.85 9.04
N ASP A 347 -6.52 -12.87 9.23
CA ASP A 347 -7.27 -14.12 9.45
C ASP A 347 -7.41 -14.93 8.16
N LYS A 348 -7.80 -14.28 7.06
CA LYS A 348 -8.18 -14.99 5.83
C LYS A 348 -7.05 -15.13 4.81
N TRP A 349 -6.14 -14.16 4.75
CA TRP A 349 -5.04 -14.19 3.79
C TRP A 349 -3.74 -14.72 4.36
N LEU A 350 -3.35 -14.23 5.54
CA LEU A 350 -2.09 -14.62 6.18
C LEU A 350 -2.24 -15.85 7.10
N GLY A 351 -3.48 -16.31 7.37
CA GLY A 351 -3.77 -17.47 8.20
C GLY A 351 -3.31 -17.30 9.65
N SER A 352 -3.40 -16.08 10.18
CA SER A 352 -2.95 -15.72 11.52
C SER A 352 -4.11 -15.27 12.41
N ASN A 353 -3.92 -15.27 13.71
CA ASN A 353 -4.92 -14.78 14.66
C ASN A 353 -4.88 -13.25 14.76
N SER A 354 -5.82 -12.57 14.12
CA SER A 354 -5.88 -11.11 14.10
C SER A 354 -6.01 -10.50 15.50
N VAL A 355 -6.74 -11.13 16.41
CA VAL A 355 -6.93 -10.63 17.78
C VAL A 355 -5.61 -10.59 18.53
N ALA A 356 -4.79 -11.62 18.39
CA ALA A 356 -3.46 -11.67 19.02
C ALA A 356 -2.51 -10.63 18.41
N VAL A 357 -2.54 -10.46 17.09
CA VAL A 357 -1.66 -9.53 16.37
C VAL A 357 -2.09 -8.07 16.60
N LEU A 358 -3.38 -7.75 16.56
CA LEU A 358 -3.88 -6.37 16.68
C LEU A 358 -4.09 -5.92 18.12
N GLY A 359 -4.13 -6.87 19.08
CA GLY A 359 -4.40 -6.58 20.48
C GLY A 359 -5.85 -6.23 20.79
N GLY A 360 -6.78 -6.60 19.91
CA GLY A 360 -8.21 -6.40 20.05
C GLY A 360 -9.00 -7.11 18.97
N ASP A 361 -10.30 -7.35 19.20
CA ASP A 361 -11.18 -7.99 18.22
C ASP A 361 -11.83 -6.95 17.30
N TYR A 362 -11.39 -6.93 16.04
CA TYR A 362 -11.88 -6.05 14.98
C TYR A 362 -12.58 -6.81 13.84
N ARG A 363 -12.97 -8.06 14.06
CA ARG A 363 -13.56 -8.92 13.02
C ARG A 363 -15.01 -8.60 12.70
N ASN A 364 -15.69 -7.85 13.56
CA ASN A 364 -17.12 -7.59 13.43
C ASN A 364 -17.46 -6.10 13.29
N PRO A 365 -18.40 -5.78 12.37
CA PRO A 365 -18.94 -6.65 11.33
C PRO A 365 -17.89 -6.98 10.26
N ALA A 366 -17.90 -8.21 9.75
CA ALA A 366 -16.95 -8.65 8.72
C ALA A 366 -17.17 -7.89 7.41
N LEU A 367 -16.07 -7.57 6.72
CA LEU A 367 -16.12 -6.90 5.41
C LEU A 367 -16.31 -7.92 4.28
N ASN A 368 -15.68 -9.09 4.39
CA ASN A 368 -15.75 -10.19 3.42
C ASN A 368 -15.16 -9.86 2.03
N PHE A 369 -14.14 -9.00 1.97
CA PHE A 369 -13.45 -8.68 0.73
C PHE A 369 -12.33 -9.67 0.38
N ILE A 370 -11.95 -10.55 1.30
CA ILE A 370 -11.09 -11.71 1.03
C ILE A 370 -11.95 -12.96 0.91
N ALA A 371 -11.63 -13.80 -0.10
CA ALA A 371 -12.38 -15.01 -0.44
C ALA A 371 -12.24 -16.12 0.63
#